data_aebbc6da0945bd71793a84aad9857b6a
#
_entry.id   aebbc6da0945bd71793a84aad9857b6a
#
_cell.length_a   1.000
_cell.length_b   1.000
_cell.length_c   1.000
_cell.angle_alpha   90.00
_cell.angle_beta   90.00
_cell.angle_gamma   90.00
#
_symmetry.space_group_name_H-M   'P 1'
#
loop_
_entity.id
_entity.type
_entity.pdbx_description
1 polymer ?
#
loop_
_entity_poly.entity_id
_entity_poly.type
_entity_poly.pdbx_seq_one_letter_code
_entity_poly.pdbx_strand_id
1 'polypeptide(L)'
;SHGNQGDFLPDGYFDDRIIKIVPGDGIIITGYDFRVIAEDLNAKALDAAAAKDGLTESDWDFNDVVFDAKWKDNTTATIKVKVVGGVLPLYIGNAANPKLQEVHQLFGATKNSDGLYSIVGARDDAPEFDVTGLNKSLNGRDIVISVVRPLSTGEEALLELKAQTGLPAAKIRVKTNFTPCAERKDIREQYKLFSAWVTSNAEITWY
;
A
#
# COMPACT_ATOMS: atom_id res chain seq x y z
N SER A 1 7.24 -36.40 4.69
CA SER A 1 5.99 -35.80 4.27
C SER A 1 6.34 -34.58 3.41
N HIS A 2 6.02 -34.67 2.12
CA HIS A 2 6.26 -33.63 1.15
C HIS A 2 5.23 -32.52 1.38
N GLY A 3 5.69 -31.34 1.79
CA GLY A 3 4.86 -30.16 1.79
C GLY A 3 4.55 -29.77 0.34
N ASN A 4 3.28 -29.60 0.02
CA ASN A 4 2.82 -29.08 -1.25
C ASN A 4 3.50 -27.72 -1.51
N GLN A 5 4.40 -27.68 -2.48
CA GLN A 5 4.73 -26.46 -3.17
C GLN A 5 3.51 -26.12 -4.02
N GLY A 6 2.66 -25.24 -3.49
CA GLY A 6 1.62 -24.61 -4.30
C GLY A 6 2.29 -23.81 -5.41
N ASP A 7 1.82 -23.99 -6.63
CA ASP A 7 2.23 -23.20 -7.80
C ASP A 7 2.01 -21.73 -7.52
N PHE A 8 3.08 -21.02 -7.20
CA PHE A 8 3.08 -19.56 -7.05
C PHE A 8 3.10 -18.94 -8.44
N LEU A 9 1.95 -18.92 -9.10
CA LEU A 9 1.76 -17.96 -10.18
C LEU A 9 1.62 -16.57 -9.54
N PRO A 10 2.35 -15.55 -10.02
CA PRO A 10 2.15 -14.18 -9.55
C PRO A 10 0.71 -13.80 -9.88
N ASP A 11 -0.16 -13.85 -8.88
CA ASP A 11 -1.59 -13.53 -9.02
C ASP A 11 -1.86 -12.02 -9.02
N GLY A 12 -0.80 -11.24 -9.00
CA GLY A 12 -0.88 -9.79 -9.02
C GLY A 12 -1.17 -9.15 -7.65
N TYR A 13 -1.13 -9.91 -6.56
CA TYR A 13 -1.32 -9.40 -5.21
C TYR A 13 -0.01 -9.17 -4.48
N PHE A 14 -0.04 -8.30 -3.49
CA PHE A 14 1.15 -7.73 -2.84
C PHE A 14 1.84 -8.64 -1.82
N ASP A 15 1.29 -9.81 -1.51
CA ASP A 15 1.87 -10.67 -0.49
C ASP A 15 2.06 -12.13 -0.93
N ASP A 16 2.34 -12.37 -2.21
CA ASP A 16 2.70 -13.70 -2.70
C ASP A 16 3.91 -14.31 -1.95
N ARG A 17 4.46 -13.55 -0.99
CA ARG A 17 5.58 -13.95 -0.15
C ARG A 17 5.20 -13.89 1.33
N ILE A 18 4.97 -15.05 1.90
CA ILE A 18 4.82 -15.20 3.35
C ILE A 18 6.19 -15.00 3.99
N ILE A 19 6.37 -13.91 4.73
CA ILE A 19 7.56 -13.73 5.56
C ILE A 19 7.42 -14.66 6.77
N LYS A 20 8.27 -15.68 6.82
CA LYS A 20 8.38 -16.54 7.99
C LYS A 20 8.97 -15.70 9.14
N ILE A 21 8.20 -15.52 10.21
CA ILE A 21 8.68 -14.84 11.43
C ILE A 21 9.70 -15.78 12.08
N VAL A 22 10.97 -15.38 12.11
CA VAL A 22 11.98 -16.05 12.92
C VAL A 22 11.87 -15.47 14.34
N PRO A 23 11.64 -16.30 15.38
CA PRO A 23 11.63 -15.82 16.75
C PRO A 23 13.06 -15.38 17.15
N GLY A 24 13.23 -14.15 17.60
CA GLY A 24 14.52 -13.69 18.11
C GLY A 24 14.77 -12.19 18.06
N ASP A 25 14.22 -11.48 17.09
CA ASP A 25 14.34 -10.03 17.02
C ASP A 25 13.19 -9.40 17.80
N GLY A 26 13.50 -8.54 18.77
CA GLY A 26 12.55 -7.96 19.71
C GLY A 26 11.25 -7.53 19.01
N ILE A 27 10.20 -8.30 19.23
CA ILE A 27 8.88 -8.02 18.67
C ILE A 27 8.36 -6.78 19.39
N ILE A 28 8.37 -5.65 18.71
CA ILE A 28 7.54 -4.52 19.14
C ILE A 28 6.09 -4.96 18.89
N ILE A 29 5.42 -5.43 19.95
CA ILE A 29 3.98 -5.76 19.89
C ILE A 29 3.25 -4.42 19.80
N THR A 30 3.05 -3.92 18.57
CA THR A 30 2.28 -2.69 18.30
C THR A 30 0.77 -2.91 18.48
N GLY A 31 0.35 -4.14 18.73
CA GLY A 31 -1.06 -4.52 18.77
C GLY A 31 -1.73 -4.60 17.39
N TYR A 32 -0.97 -4.39 16.30
CA TYR A 32 -1.40 -4.54 14.91
C TYR A 32 -0.73 -5.78 14.28
N ASP A 33 -1.43 -6.42 13.33
CA ASP A 33 -1.01 -7.68 12.72
C ASP A 33 0.00 -7.47 11.59
N PHE A 34 -0.15 -6.39 10.82
CA PHE A 34 0.74 -6.06 9.71
C PHE A 34 0.65 -4.57 9.32
N ARG A 35 1.60 -4.14 8.51
CA ARG A 35 1.63 -2.82 7.86
C ARG A 35 1.47 -2.98 6.35
N VAL A 36 0.81 -2.01 5.72
CA VAL A 36 0.76 -1.85 4.26
C VAL A 36 1.38 -0.52 3.90
N ILE A 37 2.19 -0.53 2.86
CA ILE A 37 2.79 0.64 2.22
C ILE A 37 2.33 0.68 0.77
N ALA A 38 2.05 1.85 0.22
CA ALA A 38 1.57 1.97 -1.15
C ALA A 38 2.05 3.25 -1.82
N GLU A 39 2.03 3.20 -3.15
CA GLU A 39 2.49 4.22 -4.09
C GLU A 39 1.37 4.62 -5.04
N ASP A 40 0.96 5.89 -5.03
CA ASP A 40 -0.25 6.36 -5.73
C ASP A 40 -0.10 6.39 -7.27
N LEU A 41 1.11 6.60 -7.79
CA LEU A 41 1.38 6.71 -9.22
C LEU A 41 1.68 5.38 -9.92
N ASN A 42 1.74 4.27 -9.20
CA ASN A 42 1.96 2.94 -9.79
C ASN A 42 0.74 2.37 -10.54
N ALA A 43 -0.39 3.07 -10.56
CA ALA A 43 -1.59 2.65 -11.26
C ALA A 43 -1.46 2.88 -12.77
N LYS A 44 -0.89 1.92 -13.51
CA LYS A 44 -0.78 1.94 -14.97
C LYS A 44 -2.10 1.67 -15.74
N ALA A 45 -3.20 1.47 -15.03
CA ALA A 45 -4.48 1.15 -15.67
C ALA A 45 -5.03 2.29 -16.53
N LEU A 46 -4.41 3.48 -16.44
CA LEU A 46 -4.79 4.65 -17.20
C LEU A 46 -3.67 5.02 -18.19
N ASP A 47 -4.04 5.16 -19.47
CA ASP A 47 -3.13 5.75 -20.45
C ASP A 47 -2.76 7.18 -20.01
N ALA A 48 -1.47 7.48 -19.91
CA ALA A 48 -0.98 8.80 -19.55
C ALA A 48 -1.54 9.91 -20.46
N ALA A 49 -1.80 9.60 -21.73
CA ALA A 49 -2.44 10.54 -22.67
C ALA A 49 -3.91 10.84 -22.34
N ALA A 50 -4.59 9.93 -21.64
CA ALA A 50 -5.97 10.13 -21.18
C ALA A 50 -6.04 10.84 -19.81
N ALA A 51 -4.95 10.84 -19.03
CA ALA A 51 -4.88 11.52 -17.75
C ALA A 51 -4.65 13.03 -17.94
N LYS A 52 -5.37 13.84 -17.17
CA LYS A 52 -5.25 15.31 -17.19
C LYS A 52 -4.14 15.81 -16.27
N ASP A 53 -3.76 15.00 -15.27
CA ASP A 53 -2.82 15.39 -14.23
C ASP A 53 -1.36 15.52 -14.72
N GLY A 54 -1.03 14.94 -15.88
CA GLY A 54 0.33 14.94 -16.42
C GLY A 54 1.34 14.09 -15.66
N LEU A 55 0.88 13.35 -14.66
CA LEU A 55 1.73 12.52 -13.79
C LEU A 55 1.94 11.16 -14.47
N THR A 56 3.19 10.80 -14.75
CA THR A 56 3.53 9.60 -15.50
C THR A 56 4.40 8.62 -14.75
N GLU A 57 5.09 9.04 -13.70
CA GLU A 57 6.10 8.25 -13.02
C GLU A 57 5.94 8.31 -11.51
N SER A 58 6.14 7.16 -10.87
CA SER A 58 6.28 6.99 -9.44
C SER A 58 7.71 7.34 -9.02
N ASP A 59 7.89 7.94 -7.86
CA ASP A 59 9.19 8.15 -7.25
C ASP A 59 9.67 6.97 -6.39
N TRP A 60 8.81 5.95 -6.28
CA TRP A 60 9.13 4.66 -5.68
C TRP A 60 9.46 4.70 -4.20
N ASP A 61 8.90 5.61 -3.46
CA ASP A 61 9.17 5.73 -2.04
C ASP A 61 8.16 5.00 -1.14
N PHE A 62 7.01 4.59 -1.69
CA PHE A 62 5.95 3.82 -1.02
C PHE A 62 5.46 4.46 0.28
N ASN A 63 5.39 5.78 0.32
CA ASN A 63 4.97 6.53 1.49
C ASN A 63 3.68 7.35 1.27
N ASP A 64 3.05 7.26 0.10
CA ASP A 64 1.80 7.96 -0.21
C ASP A 64 0.66 7.54 0.69
N VAL A 65 0.63 6.27 1.08
CA VAL A 65 -0.12 5.82 2.24
C VAL A 65 0.60 4.69 2.95
N VAL A 66 0.72 4.83 4.26
CA VAL A 66 1.18 3.78 5.17
C VAL A 66 0.14 3.57 6.24
N PHE A 67 -0.30 2.34 6.45
CA PHE A 67 -1.22 2.02 7.52
C PHE A 67 -0.89 0.70 8.20
N ASP A 68 -1.25 0.60 9.46
CA ASP A 68 -1.25 -0.64 10.22
C ASP A 68 -2.66 -1.23 10.24
N ALA A 69 -2.75 -2.54 10.14
CA ALA A 69 -4.02 -3.26 10.17
C ALA A 69 -4.05 -4.29 11.29
N LYS A 70 -5.22 -4.40 11.95
CA LYS A 70 -5.49 -5.38 13.00
C LYS A 70 -6.83 -6.06 12.74
N TRP A 71 -6.84 -7.37 12.72
CA TRP A 71 -8.08 -8.13 12.59
C TRP A 71 -8.92 -8.06 13.87
N LYS A 72 -10.15 -7.57 13.75
CA LYS A 72 -11.17 -7.64 14.81
C LYS A 72 -11.85 -9.01 14.84
N ASP A 73 -12.10 -9.56 13.64
CA ASP A 73 -12.70 -10.85 13.41
C ASP A 73 -12.27 -11.40 12.03
N ASN A 74 -12.99 -12.40 11.50
CA ASN A 74 -12.66 -13.03 10.21
C ASN A 74 -13.02 -12.17 8.99
N THR A 75 -13.78 -11.09 9.17
CA THR A 75 -14.36 -10.27 8.09
C THR A 75 -14.09 -8.78 8.25
N THR A 76 -13.51 -8.36 9.36
CA THR A 76 -13.31 -6.95 9.71
C THR A 76 -11.88 -6.71 10.16
N ALA A 77 -11.25 -5.71 9.59
CA ALA A 77 -9.96 -5.18 10.07
C ALA A 77 -10.09 -3.71 10.48
N THR A 78 -9.49 -3.35 11.60
CA THR A 78 -9.26 -1.95 11.97
C THR A 78 -7.99 -1.46 11.30
N ILE A 79 -8.09 -0.34 10.62
CA ILE A 79 -7.01 0.34 9.92
C ILE A 79 -6.60 1.56 10.73
N LYS A 80 -5.31 1.67 11.04
CA LYS A 80 -4.69 2.87 11.61
C LYS A 80 -3.73 3.47 10.61
N VAL A 81 -4.11 4.60 10.01
CA VAL A 81 -3.24 5.28 9.05
C VAL A 81 -2.03 5.86 9.79
N LYS A 82 -0.84 5.73 9.21
CA LYS A 82 0.44 6.14 9.81
C LYS A 82 1.09 7.28 9.03
N VAL A 83 1.01 7.25 7.71
CA VAL A 83 1.56 8.28 6.82
C VAL A 83 0.56 8.51 5.70
N VAL A 84 0.42 9.74 5.29
CA VAL A 84 -0.29 10.15 4.06
C VAL A 84 0.57 11.15 3.31
N GLY A 85 0.61 11.04 1.99
CA GLY A 85 1.39 11.88 1.08
C GLY A 85 0.86 11.76 -0.34
N GLY A 86 1.76 11.85 -1.33
CA GLY A 86 1.43 11.67 -2.73
C GLY A 86 0.72 12.86 -3.39
N VAL A 87 0.19 12.63 -4.58
CA VAL A 87 -0.41 13.69 -5.43
C VAL A 87 -1.89 13.46 -5.71
N LEU A 88 -2.38 12.22 -5.65
CA LEU A 88 -3.74 11.83 -5.98
C LEU A 88 -4.61 11.65 -4.73
N PRO A 89 -5.92 11.94 -4.80
CA PRO A 89 -6.86 11.50 -3.78
C PRO A 89 -6.79 9.98 -3.61
N LEU A 90 -6.57 9.50 -2.38
CA LEU A 90 -6.31 8.11 -2.07
C LEU A 90 -7.33 7.57 -1.06
N TYR A 91 -7.90 6.42 -1.39
CA TYR A 91 -8.95 5.78 -0.61
C TYR A 91 -8.54 4.39 -0.16
N ILE A 92 -8.95 4.00 1.03
CA ILE A 92 -8.89 2.63 1.53
C ILE A 92 -10.33 2.12 1.72
N GLY A 93 -10.56 0.86 1.30
CA GLY A 93 -11.86 0.22 1.41
C GLY A 93 -11.80 -1.28 1.12
N ASN A 94 -12.86 -1.79 0.53
CA ASN A 94 -13.01 -3.17 0.08
C ASN A 94 -13.57 -3.20 -1.36
N ALA A 95 -13.71 -4.37 -1.95
CA ALA A 95 -14.22 -4.52 -3.32
C ALA A 95 -15.65 -3.96 -3.50
N ALA A 96 -16.51 -4.02 -2.46
CA ALA A 96 -17.88 -3.50 -2.52
C ALA A 96 -17.94 -1.97 -2.31
N ASN A 97 -16.98 -1.41 -1.57
CA ASN A 97 -16.86 0.01 -1.32
C ASN A 97 -15.39 0.45 -1.40
N PRO A 98 -14.83 0.62 -2.61
CA PRO A 98 -13.42 0.98 -2.82
C PRO A 98 -13.10 2.43 -2.42
N LYS A 99 -14.11 3.28 -2.17
CA LYS A 99 -13.98 4.67 -1.69
C LYS A 99 -14.50 4.82 -0.26
N LEU A 100 -14.27 3.83 0.61
CA LEU A 100 -14.81 3.86 1.97
C LEU A 100 -14.26 5.04 2.77
N GLN A 101 -12.95 5.26 2.76
CA GLN A 101 -12.29 6.33 3.51
C GLN A 101 -11.20 7.00 2.67
N GLU A 102 -11.31 8.30 2.47
CA GLU A 102 -10.25 9.14 1.89
C GLU A 102 -9.25 9.50 2.98
N VAL A 103 -7.97 9.18 2.75
CA VAL A 103 -6.96 9.20 3.82
C VAL A 103 -6.44 10.60 4.12
N HIS A 104 -6.34 11.49 3.12
CA HIS A 104 -5.87 12.86 3.33
C HIS A 104 -6.89 13.67 4.14
N GLN A 105 -8.19 13.53 3.83
CA GLN A 105 -9.25 14.15 4.62
C GLN A 105 -9.27 13.65 6.05
N LEU A 106 -9.06 12.34 6.23
CA LEU A 106 -8.98 11.73 7.56
C LEU A 106 -7.85 12.34 8.41
N PHE A 107 -6.72 12.68 7.78
CA PHE A 107 -5.54 13.28 8.43
C PHE A 107 -5.59 14.81 8.48
N GLY A 108 -6.53 15.45 7.77
CA GLY A 108 -6.54 16.90 7.57
C GLY A 108 -5.35 17.39 6.74
N ALA A 109 -4.79 16.51 5.88
CA ALA A 109 -3.72 16.86 4.98
C ALA A 109 -4.22 17.76 3.86
N THR A 110 -3.42 18.76 3.49
CA THR A 110 -3.72 19.73 2.43
C THR A 110 -2.64 19.69 1.35
N LYS A 111 -3.01 20.00 0.12
CA LYS A 111 -2.04 20.15 -0.96
C LYS A 111 -1.25 21.45 -0.82
N ASN A 112 0.04 21.37 -1.08
CA ASN A 112 0.93 22.53 -1.22
C ASN A 112 0.76 23.20 -2.59
N SER A 113 1.57 24.23 -2.87
CA SER A 113 1.57 24.95 -4.16
C SER A 113 1.89 24.07 -5.38
N ASP A 114 2.61 22.98 -5.17
CA ASP A 114 3.05 22.06 -6.22
C ASP A 114 2.04 20.92 -6.46
N GLY A 115 0.91 20.96 -5.75
CA GLY A 115 -0.15 19.95 -5.85
C GLY A 115 0.11 18.66 -5.07
N LEU A 116 1.21 18.58 -4.32
CA LEU A 116 1.55 17.48 -3.42
C LEU A 116 0.79 17.61 -2.11
N TYR A 117 0.25 16.53 -1.60
CA TYR A 117 -0.18 16.48 -0.21
C TYR A 117 1.04 16.58 0.70
N SER A 118 0.95 17.46 1.70
CA SER A 118 1.99 17.51 2.72
C SER A 118 2.04 16.19 3.45
N ILE A 119 3.22 15.56 3.53
CA ILE A 119 3.39 14.35 4.32
C ILE A 119 3.02 14.63 5.76
N VAL A 120 2.04 13.87 6.24
CA VAL A 120 1.69 13.82 7.66
C VAL A 120 2.13 12.47 8.19
N GLY A 121 3.19 12.48 8.99
CA GLY A 121 3.77 11.27 9.57
C GLY A 121 2.98 10.73 10.76
N ALA A 122 3.47 9.61 11.27
CA ALA A 122 2.87 8.89 12.38
C ALA A 122 2.69 9.80 13.61
N ARG A 123 1.50 9.75 14.19
CA ARG A 123 1.14 10.40 15.44
C ARG A 123 0.32 9.43 16.31
N ASP A 124 0.37 9.60 17.62
CA ASP A 124 -0.30 8.68 18.56
C ASP A 124 -1.82 8.74 18.43
N ASP A 125 -2.37 9.90 18.12
CA ASP A 125 -3.78 10.17 17.90
C ASP A 125 -4.25 9.93 16.45
N ALA A 126 -3.44 9.22 15.64
CA ALA A 126 -3.79 8.90 14.27
C ALA A 126 -5.17 8.21 14.20
N PRO A 127 -6.06 8.69 13.33
CA PRO A 127 -7.41 8.16 13.27
C PRO A 127 -7.44 6.71 12.81
N GLU A 128 -8.43 5.98 13.33
CA GLU A 128 -8.69 4.59 13.00
C GLU A 128 -10.10 4.45 12.41
N PHE A 129 -10.25 3.46 11.52
CA PHE A 129 -11.57 3.08 10.99
C PHE A 129 -11.59 1.60 10.64
N ASP A 130 -12.79 1.04 10.53
CA ASP A 130 -12.98 -0.37 10.21
C ASP A 130 -13.26 -0.56 8.72
N VAL A 131 -12.61 -1.56 8.11
CA VAL A 131 -12.95 -2.10 6.80
C VAL A 131 -13.61 -3.46 7.03
N THR A 132 -14.87 -3.58 6.63
CA THR A 132 -15.69 -4.80 6.78
C THR A 132 -15.79 -5.57 5.44
N GLY A 133 -16.35 -6.77 5.46
CA GLY A 133 -16.54 -7.57 4.24
C GLY A 133 -15.25 -8.13 3.66
N LEU A 134 -14.20 -8.21 4.47
CA LEU A 134 -12.92 -8.82 4.13
C LEU A 134 -12.94 -10.32 4.39
N ASN A 135 -11.88 -11.00 3.97
CA ASN A 135 -11.60 -12.39 4.30
C ASN A 135 -10.20 -12.49 4.93
N LYS A 136 -10.16 -12.75 6.24
CA LYS A 136 -8.90 -12.85 7.00
C LYS A 136 -7.92 -13.87 6.42
N SER A 137 -8.39 -14.94 5.76
CA SER A 137 -7.52 -15.92 5.11
C SER A 137 -6.72 -15.35 3.93
N LEU A 138 -7.17 -14.22 3.37
CA LEU A 138 -6.45 -13.50 2.32
C LEU A 138 -5.37 -12.56 2.88
N ASN A 139 -5.19 -12.53 4.22
CA ASN A 139 -4.13 -11.76 4.87
C ASN A 139 -4.09 -10.27 4.50
N GLY A 140 -5.25 -9.64 4.24
CA GLY A 140 -5.38 -8.24 3.88
C GLY A 140 -5.21 -7.93 2.39
N ARG A 141 -5.04 -8.94 1.52
CA ARG A 141 -4.98 -8.74 0.06
C ARG A 141 -6.24 -8.08 -0.49
N ASP A 142 -7.36 -8.33 0.12
CA ASP A 142 -8.69 -7.80 -0.20
C ASP A 142 -8.99 -6.43 0.42
N ILE A 143 -8.05 -5.85 1.16
CA ILE A 143 -8.09 -4.42 1.47
C ILE A 143 -7.76 -3.67 0.18
N VAL A 144 -8.75 -2.98 -0.36
CA VAL A 144 -8.62 -2.21 -1.60
C VAL A 144 -8.01 -0.85 -1.29
N ILE A 145 -6.96 -0.48 -2.02
CA ILE A 145 -6.43 0.88 -2.05
C ILE A 145 -6.70 1.41 -3.46
N SER A 146 -7.31 2.58 -3.56
CA SER A 146 -7.69 3.19 -4.83
C SER A 146 -7.27 4.65 -4.88
N VAL A 147 -6.90 5.11 -6.07
CA VAL A 147 -6.62 6.51 -6.38
C VAL A 147 -7.65 7.06 -7.36
N VAL A 148 -7.88 8.36 -7.31
CA VAL A 148 -8.75 9.06 -8.26
C VAL A 148 -7.88 9.92 -9.16
N ARG A 149 -7.92 9.65 -10.47
CA ARG A 149 -7.22 10.43 -11.50
C ARG A 149 -8.18 11.21 -12.38
N PRO A 150 -7.94 12.53 -12.57
CA PRO A 150 -8.71 13.32 -13.53
C PRO A 150 -8.36 12.93 -14.96
N LEU A 151 -9.38 12.75 -15.80
CA LEU A 151 -9.24 12.47 -17.22
C LEU A 151 -9.28 13.74 -18.06
N SER A 152 -8.69 13.70 -19.26
CA SER A 152 -8.76 14.79 -20.25
C SER A 152 -10.19 15.13 -20.67
N THR A 153 -11.13 14.17 -20.53
CA THR A 153 -12.56 14.37 -20.76
C THR A 153 -13.26 15.23 -19.72
N GLY A 154 -12.61 15.48 -18.57
CA GLY A 154 -13.21 16.14 -17.42
C GLY A 154 -13.88 15.18 -16.41
N GLU A 155 -13.89 13.90 -16.72
CA GLU A 155 -14.33 12.85 -15.81
C GLU A 155 -13.18 12.43 -14.88
N GLU A 156 -13.50 11.62 -13.86
CA GLU A 156 -12.53 11.01 -12.96
C GLU A 156 -12.51 9.49 -13.14
N ALA A 157 -11.33 8.89 -13.14
CA ALA A 157 -11.16 7.45 -13.09
C ALA A 157 -10.77 7.02 -11.66
N LEU A 158 -11.49 6.02 -11.14
CA LEU A 158 -11.10 5.31 -9.91
C LEU A 158 -10.24 4.11 -10.29
N LEU A 159 -9.01 4.10 -9.84
CA LEU A 159 -8.02 3.06 -10.15
C LEU A 159 -7.60 2.36 -8.88
N GLU A 160 -7.73 1.04 -8.84
CA GLU A 160 -7.20 0.23 -7.76
C GLU A 160 -5.69 0.06 -7.91
N LEU A 161 -4.96 0.22 -6.82
CA LEU A 161 -3.53 -0.06 -6.74
C LEU A 161 -3.31 -1.58 -6.69
N LYS A 162 -3.05 -2.17 -7.87
CA LYS A 162 -2.81 -3.60 -8.07
C LYS A 162 -1.40 -3.83 -8.59
N ALA A 163 -0.86 -5.02 -8.33
CA ALA A 163 0.33 -5.47 -9.04
C ALA A 163 0.05 -5.56 -10.54
N GLN A 164 1.05 -5.22 -11.33
CA GLN A 164 1.00 -5.23 -12.78
C GLN A 164 2.18 -6.00 -13.34
N THR A 165 1.95 -6.76 -14.41
CA THR A 165 3.01 -7.57 -15.04
C THR A 165 4.21 -6.71 -15.40
N GLY A 166 5.39 -7.11 -14.92
CA GLY A 166 6.65 -6.44 -15.19
C GLY A 166 6.92 -5.19 -14.33
N LEU A 167 6.06 -4.91 -13.35
CA LEU A 167 6.26 -3.85 -12.37
C LEU A 167 6.19 -4.40 -10.95
N PRO A 168 6.78 -3.74 -9.96
CA PRO A 168 6.49 -4.00 -8.56
C PRO A 168 5.02 -3.78 -8.24
N ALA A 169 4.57 -4.44 -7.20
CA ALA A 169 3.25 -4.19 -6.66
C ALA A 169 3.10 -2.70 -6.27
N ALA A 170 1.93 -2.11 -6.56
CA ALA A 170 1.63 -0.74 -6.15
C ALA A 170 1.34 -0.64 -4.65
N LYS A 171 1.10 -1.76 -3.97
CA LYS A 171 0.97 -1.88 -2.51
C LYS A 171 1.73 -3.10 -2.03
N ILE A 172 2.36 -3.00 -0.86
CA ILE A 172 3.21 -4.05 -0.27
C ILE A 172 2.83 -4.23 1.20
N ARG A 173 2.69 -5.49 1.61
CA ARG A 173 2.56 -5.83 3.02
C ARG A 173 3.94 -6.01 3.64
N VAL A 174 4.16 -5.36 4.79
CA VAL A 174 5.40 -5.41 5.57
C VAL A 174 5.11 -5.65 7.04
N LYS A 175 6.13 -5.86 7.85
CA LYS A 175 5.99 -5.91 9.32
C LYS A 175 5.69 -4.51 9.87
N THR A 176 5.04 -4.44 11.03
CA THR A 176 4.70 -3.17 11.69
C THR A 176 5.88 -2.34 12.14
N ASN A 177 7.08 -2.92 12.21
CA ASN A 177 8.34 -2.23 12.49
C ASN A 177 9.06 -1.68 11.25
N PHE A 178 8.50 -1.87 10.04
CA PHE A 178 9.06 -1.27 8.83
C PHE A 178 9.10 0.26 8.92
N THR A 179 10.22 0.86 8.54
CA THR A 179 10.37 2.32 8.50
C THR A 179 10.07 2.81 7.08
N PRO A 180 9.02 3.61 6.86
CA PRO A 180 8.74 4.18 5.54
C PRO A 180 9.91 5.02 5.02
N CYS A 181 10.06 5.08 3.70
CA CYS A 181 11.02 5.96 3.07
C CYS A 181 10.62 7.43 3.29
N ALA A 182 11.58 8.33 3.24
CA ALA A 182 11.30 9.75 3.16
C ALA A 182 10.77 10.10 1.76
N GLU A 183 10.02 11.19 1.67
CA GLU A 183 9.49 11.73 0.42
C GLU A 183 10.54 11.79 -0.69
N ARG A 184 10.19 11.29 -1.86
CA ARG A 184 11.06 11.21 -3.04
C ARG A 184 12.37 10.43 -2.82
N LYS A 185 12.37 9.53 -1.84
CA LYS A 185 13.49 8.66 -1.55
C LYS A 185 13.16 7.25 -2.05
N ASP A 186 13.66 6.93 -3.23
CA ASP A 186 13.44 5.61 -3.84
C ASP A 186 13.75 4.47 -2.85
N ILE A 187 12.79 3.58 -2.66
CA ILE A 187 12.90 2.43 -1.74
C ILE A 187 14.12 1.56 -2.06
N ARG A 188 14.54 1.50 -3.33
CA ARG A 188 15.73 0.75 -3.78
C ARG A 188 17.04 1.36 -3.30
N GLU A 189 17.04 2.66 -3.00
CA GLU A 189 18.20 3.33 -2.41
C GLU A 189 18.32 3.07 -0.91
N GLN A 190 17.20 3.09 -0.20
CA GLN A 190 17.15 2.83 1.24
C GLN A 190 17.29 1.32 1.54
N TYR A 191 16.63 0.47 0.76
CA TYR A 191 16.57 -0.97 0.94
C TYR A 191 17.20 -1.69 -0.25
N LYS A 192 18.50 -1.90 -0.22
CA LYS A 192 19.32 -2.40 -1.35
C LYS A 192 18.88 -3.78 -1.87
N LEU A 193 18.24 -4.59 -1.05
CA LEU A 193 17.75 -5.91 -1.45
C LEU A 193 16.32 -5.87 -2.04
N PHE A 194 15.65 -4.71 -2.06
CA PHE A 194 14.29 -4.60 -2.57
C PHE A 194 14.14 -5.10 -4.01
N SER A 195 15.02 -4.67 -4.93
CA SER A 195 14.96 -5.10 -6.33
C SER A 195 15.17 -6.63 -6.47
N ALA A 196 16.09 -7.19 -5.69
CA ALA A 196 16.31 -8.64 -5.69
C ALA A 196 15.09 -9.38 -5.14
N TRP A 197 14.43 -8.85 -4.10
CA TRP A 197 13.20 -9.42 -3.56
C TRP A 197 12.06 -9.41 -4.58
N VAL A 198 11.86 -8.30 -5.31
CA VAL A 198 10.81 -8.17 -6.34
C VAL A 198 11.00 -9.14 -7.50
N THR A 199 12.24 -9.38 -7.91
CA THR A 199 12.55 -10.18 -9.11
C THR A 199 12.87 -11.65 -8.83
N SER A 200 13.08 -12.01 -7.57
CA SER A 200 13.47 -13.37 -7.16
C SER A 200 12.27 -14.17 -6.63
N ASN A 201 12.28 -15.47 -6.88
CA ASN A 201 11.38 -16.43 -6.21
C ASN A 201 11.96 -16.93 -4.88
N ALA A 202 13.14 -16.48 -4.47
CA ALA A 202 13.75 -16.84 -3.20
C ALA A 202 13.18 -15.99 -2.05
N GLU A 203 13.16 -16.55 -0.85
CA GLU A 203 12.87 -15.77 0.36
C GLU A 203 14.04 -14.82 0.62
N ILE A 204 13.82 -13.53 0.43
CA ILE A 204 14.79 -12.48 0.71
C ILE A 204 14.22 -11.55 1.78
N THR A 205 14.93 -11.42 2.89
CA THR A 205 14.64 -10.34 3.84
C THR A 205 15.26 -9.05 3.29
N TRP A 206 14.42 -8.11 2.84
CA TRP A 206 14.90 -6.92 2.13
C TRP A 206 14.90 -5.64 2.99
N TYR A 207 14.30 -5.68 4.20
CA TYR A 207 14.27 -4.59 5.18
C TYR A 207 14.56 -5.07 6.59
#